data_facef129a8800a88185dcdce3317f499
#
_entry.id   facef129a8800a88185dcdce3317f499
#
_cell.length_a   1.000
_cell.length_b   1.000
_cell.length_c   1.000
_cell.angle_alpha   90.00
_cell.angle_beta   90.00
_cell.angle_gamma   90.00
#
_symmetry.space_group_name_H-M   'P 1'
#
loop_
_entity.id
_entity.type
_entity.pdbx_description
1 polymer ?
#
loop_
_entity_poly.entity_id
_entity_poly.type
_entity_poly.pdbx_seq_one_letter_code
_entity_poly.pdbx_strand_id
1 'polypeptide(L)'
;MKVDVVIVGARCAGAATALLLARAGARVVVVDRGRYGTDTLSTHALMRGAVLQLHRWGVLPAIVEQGTPRVTATTFAYGHEEVTVPIEPKYGVDALYAPRRILLDGLLSAMAVESGAEVVYGVTVDGVLTAPDGRVRGVTASAGGKRHDIEADLVIGADGLYSTIARRLGAAPIVTGTHAAATLYSYWSGVWEGAYRWVFRPGGSVGTIPTNGGTCVFVSIPAARFRETVRGDAGGAYRRLLREVCPELADRLDGATQLETVHGFGGHPGFIKRSTGPGWALVGDAGYFKDPATAHGITDAFRDAELLARAVLTGTTAAMEQYEATRLDLSRRLFQITDEIASFECSDARLQSLHREFSHEMSREVRLLASLEPLPCPSPMAGTRHVA
;
A
#
# COMPACT_ATOMS: atom_id res chain seq x y z
N MET A 1 -26.00 15.52 1.83
CA MET A 1 -24.89 16.28 2.46
C MET A 1 -23.88 16.59 1.37
N LYS A 2 -23.40 17.82 1.29
CA LYS A 2 -22.36 18.21 0.33
C LYS A 2 -21.05 18.45 1.06
N VAL A 3 -19.96 17.78 0.63
CA VAL A 3 -18.62 17.88 1.16
C VAL A 3 -17.63 18.32 0.09
N ASP A 4 -16.41 18.70 0.46
CA ASP A 4 -15.40 19.07 -0.52
C ASP A 4 -14.87 17.81 -1.22
N VAL A 5 -14.61 16.75 -0.41
CA VAL A 5 -14.04 15.49 -0.91
C VAL A 5 -14.75 14.28 -0.29
N VAL A 6 -15.15 13.34 -1.13
CA VAL A 6 -15.51 11.98 -0.69
C VAL A 6 -14.42 10.99 -1.12
N ILE A 7 -13.95 10.19 -0.18
CA ILE A 7 -12.94 9.16 -0.41
C ILE A 7 -13.58 7.79 -0.23
N VAL A 8 -13.40 6.90 -1.20
CA VAL A 8 -13.93 5.54 -1.16
C VAL A 8 -12.79 4.58 -0.84
N GLY A 9 -12.83 4.00 0.37
CA GLY A 9 -11.80 3.15 0.96
C GLY A 9 -11.05 3.84 2.10
N ALA A 10 -11.08 3.25 3.32
CA ALA A 10 -10.47 3.79 4.55
C ALA A 10 -9.16 3.07 4.93
N ARG A 11 -8.52 2.35 4.00
CA ARG A 11 -7.22 1.72 4.25
C ARG A 11 -6.08 2.70 3.95
N CYS A 12 -4.83 2.26 4.00
CA CYS A 12 -3.64 3.12 3.99
C CYS A 12 -3.68 4.26 2.96
N ALA A 13 -4.11 4.01 1.71
CA ALA A 13 -4.18 5.05 0.69
C ALA A 13 -5.23 6.12 1.02
N GLY A 14 -6.48 5.69 1.31
CA GLY A 14 -7.58 6.60 1.58
C GLY A 14 -7.45 7.31 2.92
N ALA A 15 -7.06 6.60 3.98
CA ALA A 15 -6.87 7.19 5.30
C ALA A 15 -5.72 8.21 5.32
N ALA A 16 -4.60 7.93 4.62
CA ALA A 16 -3.51 8.90 4.48
C ALA A 16 -3.96 10.15 3.69
N THR A 17 -4.69 9.96 2.59
CA THR A 17 -5.23 11.09 1.81
C THR A 17 -6.20 11.92 2.65
N ALA A 18 -7.09 11.25 3.42
CA ALA A 18 -8.04 11.92 4.31
C ALA A 18 -7.33 12.72 5.41
N LEU A 19 -6.31 12.12 6.04
CA LEU A 19 -5.48 12.77 7.05
C LEU A 19 -4.88 14.08 6.54
N LEU A 20 -4.28 14.04 5.35
CA LEU A 20 -3.61 15.20 4.77
C LEU A 20 -4.59 16.31 4.38
N LEU A 21 -5.70 15.96 3.75
CA LEU A 21 -6.72 16.92 3.33
C LEU A 21 -7.47 17.53 4.53
N ALA A 22 -7.83 16.71 5.53
CA ALA A 22 -8.51 17.20 6.72
C ALA A 22 -7.60 18.12 7.55
N ARG A 23 -6.31 17.81 7.69
CA ARG A 23 -5.31 18.70 8.32
C ARG A 23 -5.20 20.04 7.61
N ALA A 24 -5.42 20.08 6.32
CA ALA A 24 -5.43 21.32 5.55
C ALA A 24 -6.79 22.05 5.56
N GLY A 25 -7.78 21.55 6.34
CA GLY A 25 -9.08 22.19 6.53
C GLY A 25 -10.16 21.82 5.52
N ALA A 26 -9.92 20.82 4.64
CA ALA A 26 -10.95 20.33 3.73
C ALA A 26 -12.02 19.51 4.49
N ARG A 27 -13.28 19.61 4.07
CA ARG A 27 -14.39 18.79 4.58
C ARG A 27 -14.34 17.43 3.86
N VAL A 28 -13.82 16.41 4.54
CA VAL A 28 -13.57 15.08 3.98
C VAL A 28 -14.51 14.06 4.61
N VAL A 29 -15.18 13.27 3.77
CA VAL A 29 -15.90 12.07 4.18
C VAL A 29 -15.22 10.86 3.55
N VAL A 30 -14.87 9.88 4.36
CA VAL A 30 -14.35 8.59 3.91
C VAL A 30 -15.42 7.53 4.14
N VAL A 31 -15.71 6.73 3.14
CA VAL A 31 -16.62 5.58 3.24
C VAL A 31 -15.89 4.29 2.93
N ASP A 32 -16.09 3.28 3.76
CA ASP A 32 -15.50 1.95 3.56
C ASP A 32 -16.52 0.84 3.79
N ARG A 33 -16.51 -0.19 2.92
CA ARG A 33 -17.40 -1.34 3.02
C ARG A 33 -17.04 -2.29 4.17
N GLY A 34 -15.80 -2.24 4.64
CA GLY A 34 -15.28 -3.07 5.72
C GLY A 34 -15.72 -2.61 7.09
N ARG A 35 -15.03 -3.15 8.10
CA ARG A 35 -15.20 -2.77 9.51
C ARG A 35 -13.90 -2.20 10.03
N TYR A 36 -14.00 -1.22 10.92
CA TYR A 36 -12.82 -0.72 11.63
C TYR A 36 -12.12 -1.85 12.39
N GLY A 37 -10.78 -1.82 12.43
CA GLY A 37 -10.00 -2.79 13.17
C GLY A 37 -9.94 -4.19 12.54
N THR A 38 -10.24 -4.35 11.24
CA THR A 38 -10.04 -5.61 10.51
C THR A 38 -8.72 -5.61 9.74
N ASP A 39 -8.00 -6.74 9.77
CA ASP A 39 -6.76 -6.91 9.01
C ASP A 39 -7.04 -7.09 7.50
N THR A 40 -5.99 -7.05 6.71
CA THR A 40 -6.05 -7.29 5.26
C THR A 40 -4.78 -7.97 4.76
N LEU A 41 -4.88 -8.60 3.60
CA LEU A 41 -3.75 -9.27 2.97
C LEU A 41 -2.59 -8.29 2.75
N SER A 42 -1.44 -8.60 3.35
CA SER A 42 -0.22 -7.81 3.23
C SER A 42 0.96 -8.55 3.88
N THR A 43 2.15 -8.34 3.36
CA THR A 43 3.40 -8.72 4.03
C THR A 43 3.97 -7.58 4.89
N HIS A 44 3.28 -6.44 4.93
CA HIS A 44 3.48 -5.28 5.81
C HIS A 44 4.74 -4.45 5.60
N ALA A 45 5.75 -4.91 4.87
CA ALA A 45 7.01 -4.20 4.72
C ALA A 45 6.81 -2.78 4.19
N LEU A 46 7.35 -1.81 4.91
CA LEU A 46 7.43 -0.41 4.49
C LEU A 46 8.85 -0.12 4.00
N MET A 47 8.96 0.43 2.78
CA MET A 47 10.22 0.94 2.27
C MET A 47 10.46 2.37 2.76
N ARG A 48 11.67 2.87 2.59
CA ARG A 48 12.11 4.19 3.10
C ARG A 48 11.13 5.31 2.78
N GLY A 49 10.55 5.35 1.58
CA GLY A 49 9.58 6.37 1.19
C GLY A 49 8.33 6.38 2.07
N ALA A 50 7.80 5.21 2.42
CA ALA A 50 6.66 5.11 3.33
C ALA A 50 7.01 5.55 4.75
N VAL A 51 8.17 5.10 5.27
CA VAL A 51 8.62 5.49 6.62
C VAL A 51 8.87 6.99 6.69
N LEU A 52 9.45 7.59 5.64
CA LEU A 52 9.63 9.05 5.53
C LEU A 52 8.30 9.79 5.61
N GLN A 53 7.28 9.32 4.89
CA GLN A 53 5.97 9.96 4.93
C GLN A 53 5.31 9.83 6.30
N LEU A 54 5.35 8.64 6.92
CA LEU A 54 4.86 8.45 8.29
C LEU A 54 5.59 9.33 9.31
N HIS A 55 6.91 9.50 9.15
CA HIS A 55 7.71 10.44 9.97
C HIS A 55 7.24 11.89 9.76
N ARG A 56 7.13 12.35 8.52
CA ARG A 56 6.70 13.71 8.17
C ARG A 56 5.28 14.01 8.64
N TRP A 57 4.40 13.01 8.62
CA TRP A 57 3.00 13.15 9.07
C TRP A 57 2.84 12.99 10.58
N GLY A 58 3.92 12.68 11.32
CA GLY A 58 3.86 12.47 12.77
C GLY A 58 3.16 11.17 13.20
N VAL A 59 3.04 10.20 12.28
CA VAL A 59 2.42 8.88 12.53
C VAL A 59 3.44 7.88 13.08
N LEU A 60 4.70 7.99 12.67
CA LEU A 60 5.76 7.03 13.00
C LEU A 60 5.95 6.79 14.51
N PRO A 61 5.92 7.82 15.40
CA PRO A 61 6.04 7.59 16.84
C PRO A 61 5.02 6.60 17.37
N ALA A 62 3.75 6.72 16.98
CA ALA A 62 2.70 5.81 17.42
C ALA A 62 2.91 4.36 16.94
N ILE A 63 3.47 4.17 15.74
CA ILE A 63 3.84 2.84 15.22
C ILE A 63 4.94 2.22 16.07
N VAL A 64 5.95 3.00 16.47
CA VAL A 64 7.06 2.56 17.33
C VAL A 64 6.55 2.22 18.74
N GLU A 65 5.71 3.06 19.34
CA GLU A 65 5.10 2.85 20.65
C GLU A 65 4.26 1.57 20.72
N GLN A 66 3.63 1.18 19.60
CA GLN A 66 2.90 -0.09 19.49
C GLN A 66 3.82 -1.32 19.33
N GLY A 67 5.14 -1.16 19.50
CA GLY A 67 6.09 -2.27 19.50
C GLY A 67 6.39 -2.84 18.11
N THR A 68 6.18 -2.07 17.03
CA THR A 68 6.59 -2.51 15.69
C THR A 68 8.12 -2.63 15.63
N PRO A 69 8.69 -3.81 15.25
CA PRO A 69 10.11 -4.02 15.23
C PRO A 69 10.85 -3.03 14.31
N ARG A 70 11.99 -2.57 14.80
CA ARG A 70 12.91 -1.72 14.05
C ARG A 70 13.83 -2.58 13.21
N VAL A 71 13.86 -2.36 11.90
CA VAL A 71 14.65 -3.12 10.92
C VAL A 71 15.75 -2.23 10.36
N THR A 72 17.00 -2.61 10.61
CA THR A 72 18.19 -1.81 10.26
C THR A 72 18.97 -2.34 9.07
N ALA A 73 18.55 -3.45 8.48
CA ALA A 73 19.16 -4.01 7.29
C ALA A 73 18.14 -4.75 6.44
N THR A 74 18.48 -4.95 5.18
CA THR A 74 17.77 -5.81 4.24
C THR A 74 18.76 -6.80 3.65
N THR A 75 18.43 -8.10 3.67
CA THR A 75 19.25 -9.17 3.14
C THR A 75 18.58 -9.79 1.91
N PHE A 76 19.34 -9.93 0.83
CA PHE A 76 18.95 -10.57 -0.41
C PHE A 76 19.84 -11.79 -0.66
N ALA A 77 19.25 -12.96 -0.89
CA ALA A 77 19.96 -14.17 -1.26
C ALA A 77 19.62 -14.59 -2.70
N TYR A 78 20.66 -14.71 -3.54
CA TYR A 78 20.60 -15.11 -4.94
C TYR A 78 21.45 -16.36 -5.12
N GLY A 79 20.86 -17.50 -5.44
CA GLY A 79 21.61 -18.75 -5.51
C GLY A 79 22.40 -19.00 -4.21
N HIS A 80 23.72 -18.95 -4.30
CA HIS A 80 24.63 -19.10 -3.15
C HIS A 80 25.20 -17.78 -2.63
N GLU A 81 24.88 -16.67 -3.26
CA GLU A 81 25.34 -15.34 -2.86
C GLU A 81 24.33 -14.67 -1.95
N GLU A 82 24.81 -14.04 -0.88
CA GLU A 82 24.00 -13.26 0.04
C GLU A 82 24.55 -11.83 0.15
N VAL A 83 23.67 -10.85 0.00
CA VAL A 83 23.99 -9.42 0.08
C VAL A 83 23.15 -8.77 1.16
N THR A 84 23.78 -8.24 2.21
CA THR A 84 23.11 -7.47 3.25
C THR A 84 23.38 -5.98 3.06
N VAL A 85 22.31 -5.20 2.96
CA VAL A 85 22.34 -3.77 2.78
C VAL A 85 21.87 -3.08 4.07
N PRO A 86 22.72 -2.33 4.77
CA PRO A 86 22.32 -1.57 5.94
C PRO A 86 21.38 -0.41 5.57
N ILE A 87 20.52 -0.02 6.50
CA ILE A 87 19.65 1.13 6.37
C ILE A 87 20.38 2.36 6.93
N GLU A 88 21.14 3.01 6.08
CA GLU A 88 21.85 4.25 6.45
C GLU A 88 20.86 5.36 6.84
N PRO A 89 21.08 6.08 7.95
CA PRO A 89 20.25 7.20 8.38
C PRO A 89 20.20 8.30 7.31
N LYS A 90 18.99 8.65 6.87
CA LYS A 90 18.78 9.70 5.87
C LYS A 90 17.37 10.29 5.96
N TYR A 91 17.25 11.62 5.88
CA TYR A 91 15.98 12.34 5.92
C TYR A 91 15.12 12.03 7.18
N GLY A 92 15.75 11.79 8.33
CA GLY A 92 15.06 11.41 9.57
C GLY A 92 14.61 9.96 9.63
N VAL A 93 14.97 9.13 8.64
CA VAL A 93 14.69 7.69 8.59
C VAL A 93 16.00 6.91 8.79
N ASP A 94 16.07 6.12 9.86
CA ASP A 94 17.22 5.31 10.24
C ASP A 94 16.91 3.82 10.40
N ALA A 95 15.66 3.44 10.13
CA ALA A 95 15.17 2.06 10.11
C ALA A 95 13.96 1.92 9.18
N LEU A 96 13.65 0.68 8.81
CA LEU A 96 12.37 0.30 8.21
C LEU A 96 11.46 -0.33 9.26
N TYR A 97 10.18 -0.44 8.96
CA TYR A 97 9.15 -0.98 9.83
C TYR A 97 8.13 -1.77 9.01
N ALA A 98 7.50 -2.76 9.63
CA ALA A 98 6.42 -3.52 9.01
C ALA A 98 5.23 -3.65 9.98
N PRO A 99 4.53 -2.55 10.29
CA PRO A 99 3.37 -2.62 11.17
C PRO A 99 2.27 -3.49 10.54
N ARG A 100 1.61 -4.32 11.35
CA ARG A 100 0.41 -5.04 10.91
C ARG A 100 -0.60 -4.03 10.34
N ARG A 101 -1.29 -4.43 9.27
CA ARG A 101 -2.26 -3.54 8.60
C ARG A 101 -3.41 -3.12 9.52
N ILE A 102 -3.83 -4.00 10.42
CA ILE A 102 -4.82 -3.63 11.46
C ILE A 102 -4.34 -2.44 12.30
N LEU A 103 -3.04 -2.38 12.61
CA LEU A 103 -2.44 -1.26 13.34
C LEU A 103 -2.27 -0.03 12.45
N LEU A 104 -1.63 -0.17 11.30
CA LEU A 104 -1.33 0.93 10.39
C LEU A 104 -2.59 1.64 9.89
N ASP A 105 -3.55 0.87 9.37
CA ASP A 105 -4.81 1.41 8.86
C ASP A 105 -5.63 2.07 9.98
N GLY A 106 -5.62 1.46 11.19
CA GLY A 106 -6.29 1.99 12.36
C GLY A 106 -5.72 3.33 12.82
N LEU A 107 -4.39 3.45 12.92
CA LEU A 107 -3.71 4.70 13.31
C LEU A 107 -3.96 5.82 12.30
N LEU A 108 -3.81 5.54 11.01
CA LEU A 108 -4.06 6.53 9.96
C LEU A 108 -5.52 7.01 9.97
N SER A 109 -6.48 6.08 10.15
CA SER A 109 -7.90 6.41 10.21
C SER A 109 -8.23 7.25 11.47
N ALA A 110 -7.69 6.87 12.62
CA ALA A 110 -7.89 7.63 13.87
C ALA A 110 -7.34 9.06 13.74
N MET A 111 -6.11 9.21 13.23
CA MET A 111 -5.51 10.52 13.03
C MET A 111 -6.24 11.36 11.95
N ALA A 112 -6.85 10.73 10.94
CA ALA A 112 -7.71 11.43 9.98
C ALA A 112 -8.96 12.00 10.68
N VAL A 113 -9.60 11.20 11.55
CA VAL A 113 -10.76 11.63 12.36
C VAL A 113 -10.38 12.77 13.31
N GLU A 114 -9.27 12.63 14.04
CA GLU A 114 -8.75 13.69 14.92
C GLU A 114 -8.44 15.00 14.15
N SER A 115 -8.12 14.88 12.87
CA SER A 115 -7.87 16.01 11.98
C SER A 115 -9.14 16.61 11.37
N GLY A 116 -10.33 16.05 11.66
CA GLY A 116 -11.62 16.55 11.22
C GLY A 116 -12.26 15.81 10.04
N ALA A 117 -11.70 14.69 9.57
CA ALA A 117 -12.37 13.84 8.59
C ALA A 117 -13.50 13.03 9.26
N GLU A 118 -14.60 12.82 8.53
CA GLU A 118 -15.61 11.83 8.91
C GLU A 118 -15.28 10.50 8.25
N VAL A 119 -15.14 9.41 9.01
CA VAL A 119 -14.86 8.07 8.49
C VAL A 119 -15.99 7.12 8.85
N VAL A 120 -16.68 6.59 7.84
CA VAL A 120 -17.86 5.75 8.01
C VAL A 120 -17.60 4.36 7.43
N TYR A 121 -17.68 3.34 8.29
CA TYR A 121 -17.53 1.93 7.92
C TYR A 121 -18.87 1.25 7.68
N GLY A 122 -18.85 0.12 6.95
CA GLY A 122 -20.06 -0.62 6.61
C GLY A 122 -20.87 0.02 5.48
N VAL A 123 -20.26 0.91 4.70
CA VAL A 123 -20.86 1.62 3.58
C VAL A 123 -20.29 1.11 2.26
N THR A 124 -21.13 0.54 1.41
CA THR A 124 -20.74 0.06 0.08
C THR A 124 -21.07 1.12 -0.97
N VAL A 125 -20.07 1.53 -1.74
CA VAL A 125 -20.28 2.43 -2.88
C VAL A 125 -20.65 1.61 -4.11
N ASP A 126 -21.79 1.93 -4.70
CA ASP A 126 -22.37 1.23 -5.84
C ASP A 126 -22.16 1.95 -7.18
N GLY A 127 -22.00 3.27 -7.13
CA GLY A 127 -21.90 4.10 -8.33
C GLY A 127 -21.33 5.49 -8.08
N VAL A 128 -21.18 6.24 -9.16
CA VAL A 128 -20.79 7.65 -9.15
C VAL A 128 -21.97 8.51 -9.61
N LEU A 129 -22.11 9.69 -9.03
CA LEU A 129 -23.05 10.71 -9.47
C LEU A 129 -22.35 11.60 -10.50
N THR A 130 -22.99 11.83 -11.63
CA THR A 130 -22.42 12.60 -12.74
C THR A 130 -23.34 13.78 -13.08
N ALA A 131 -22.78 14.94 -13.30
CA ALA A 131 -23.49 16.11 -13.81
C ALA A 131 -23.73 15.99 -15.33
N PRO A 132 -24.61 16.82 -15.93
CA PRO A 132 -24.90 16.78 -17.36
C PRO A 132 -23.68 16.98 -18.28
N ASP A 133 -22.66 17.68 -17.80
CA ASP A 133 -21.38 17.92 -18.50
C ASP A 133 -20.40 16.76 -18.39
N GLY A 134 -20.78 15.65 -17.72
CA GLY A 134 -19.94 14.49 -17.51
C GLY A 134 -19.02 14.58 -16.28
N ARG A 135 -19.02 15.68 -15.54
CA ARG A 135 -18.23 15.84 -14.32
C ARG A 135 -18.79 14.96 -13.20
N VAL A 136 -17.92 14.24 -12.51
CA VAL A 136 -18.29 13.51 -11.30
C VAL A 136 -18.53 14.51 -10.16
N ARG A 137 -19.63 14.33 -9.43
CA ARG A 137 -20.09 15.22 -8.34
C ARG A 137 -20.48 14.48 -7.06
N GLY A 138 -20.10 13.21 -6.93
CA GLY A 138 -20.41 12.43 -5.75
C GLY A 138 -20.47 10.93 -6.03
N VAL A 139 -20.95 10.21 -5.04
CA VAL A 139 -21.12 8.75 -5.10
C VAL A 139 -22.52 8.36 -4.62
N THR A 140 -23.01 7.22 -5.14
CA THR A 140 -24.15 6.50 -4.58
C THR A 140 -23.63 5.38 -3.72
N ALA A 141 -24.12 5.27 -2.49
CA ALA A 141 -23.70 4.30 -1.51
C ALA A 141 -24.89 3.63 -0.83
N SER A 142 -24.68 2.42 -0.31
CA SER A 142 -25.65 1.64 0.45
C SER A 142 -25.13 1.35 1.85
N ALA A 143 -25.97 1.60 2.87
CA ALA A 143 -25.71 1.29 4.26
C ALA A 143 -26.98 0.78 4.93
N GLY A 144 -26.91 -0.34 5.65
CA GLY A 144 -28.09 -0.93 6.33
C GLY A 144 -29.27 -1.20 5.40
N GLY A 145 -29.02 -1.55 4.14
CA GLY A 145 -30.05 -1.80 3.12
C GLY A 145 -30.69 -0.53 2.53
N LYS A 146 -30.26 0.65 2.94
CA LYS A 146 -30.75 1.93 2.40
C LYS A 146 -29.70 2.55 1.48
N ARG A 147 -30.19 3.17 0.39
CA ARG A 147 -29.37 3.91 -0.57
C ARG A 147 -29.27 5.38 -0.18
N HIS A 148 -28.08 5.93 -0.32
CA HIS A 148 -27.74 7.31 0.00
C HIS A 148 -26.87 7.89 -1.11
N ASP A 149 -27.10 9.15 -1.45
CA ASP A 149 -26.23 9.93 -2.31
C ASP A 149 -25.36 10.87 -1.45
N ILE A 150 -24.06 10.84 -1.71
CA ILE A 150 -23.07 11.72 -1.06
C ILE A 150 -22.53 12.64 -2.15
N GLU A 151 -22.93 13.91 -2.11
CA GLU A 151 -22.44 14.91 -3.05
C GLU A 151 -21.07 15.46 -2.61
N ALA A 152 -20.16 15.61 -3.56
CA ALA A 152 -18.82 16.12 -3.33
C ALA A 152 -18.29 16.87 -4.55
N ASP A 153 -17.38 17.81 -4.33
CA ASP A 153 -16.72 18.50 -5.43
C ASP A 153 -15.64 17.61 -6.08
N LEU A 154 -15.09 16.64 -5.31
CA LEU A 154 -14.15 15.64 -5.77
C LEU A 154 -14.45 14.25 -5.18
N VAL A 155 -14.42 13.21 -6.01
CA VAL A 155 -14.48 11.80 -5.61
C VAL A 155 -13.09 11.18 -5.74
N ILE A 156 -12.57 10.59 -4.67
CA ILE A 156 -11.29 9.88 -4.68
C ILE A 156 -11.53 8.38 -4.50
N GLY A 157 -11.16 7.58 -5.52
CA GLY A 157 -11.13 6.13 -5.43
C GLY A 157 -9.84 5.66 -4.75
N ALA A 158 -9.98 5.05 -3.57
CA ALA A 158 -8.93 4.42 -2.76
C ALA A 158 -9.30 2.98 -2.38
N ASP A 159 -10.19 2.37 -3.16
CA ASP A 159 -10.88 1.10 -2.90
C ASP A 159 -10.13 -0.13 -3.43
N GLY A 160 -8.82 0.03 -3.67
CA GLY A 160 -7.84 -1.02 -3.89
C GLY A 160 -7.89 -1.66 -5.27
N LEU A 161 -7.21 -2.81 -5.42
CA LEU A 161 -6.97 -3.54 -6.67
C LEU A 161 -8.23 -3.73 -7.53
N TYR A 162 -9.35 -4.07 -6.91
CA TYR A 162 -10.62 -4.31 -7.61
C TYR A 162 -11.57 -3.10 -7.56
N SER A 163 -11.00 -1.90 -7.65
CA SER A 163 -11.70 -0.63 -7.51
C SER A 163 -13.03 -0.57 -8.26
N THR A 164 -14.10 -0.35 -7.52
CA THR A 164 -15.42 -0.05 -8.07
C THR A 164 -15.44 1.33 -8.70
N ILE A 165 -14.76 2.30 -8.08
CA ILE A 165 -14.68 3.67 -8.58
C ILE A 165 -13.97 3.70 -9.93
N ALA A 166 -12.77 3.10 -10.06
CA ALA A 166 -12.04 3.05 -11.33
C ALA A 166 -12.88 2.41 -12.46
N ARG A 167 -13.60 1.34 -12.14
CA ARG A 167 -14.48 0.64 -13.11
C ARG A 167 -15.67 1.52 -13.51
N ARG A 168 -16.34 2.19 -12.57
CA ARG A 168 -17.48 3.07 -12.85
C ARG A 168 -17.10 4.31 -13.65
N LEU A 169 -15.88 4.78 -13.48
CA LEU A 169 -15.32 5.91 -14.22
C LEU A 169 -14.76 5.52 -15.60
N GLY A 170 -14.69 4.22 -15.92
CA GLY A 170 -14.05 3.77 -17.15
C GLY A 170 -12.56 4.12 -17.19
N ALA A 171 -11.89 4.19 -16.04
CA ALA A 171 -10.47 4.52 -15.95
C ALA A 171 -9.63 3.41 -16.61
N ALA A 172 -9.26 3.65 -17.87
CA ALA A 172 -8.54 2.68 -18.69
C ALA A 172 -7.09 2.51 -18.20
N PRO A 173 -6.52 1.30 -18.30
CA PRO A 173 -5.09 1.09 -18.07
C PRO A 173 -4.27 1.78 -19.18
N ILE A 174 -3.24 2.51 -18.78
CA ILE A 174 -2.20 3.09 -19.64
C ILE A 174 -1.08 2.07 -19.86
N VAL A 175 -0.80 1.27 -18.83
CA VAL A 175 0.18 0.18 -18.84
C VAL A 175 -0.43 -1.03 -18.16
N THR A 176 -0.15 -2.22 -18.71
CA THR A 176 -0.54 -3.51 -18.12
C THR A 176 0.69 -4.41 -18.04
N GLY A 177 0.88 -5.08 -16.92
CA GLY A 177 1.92 -6.08 -16.72
C GLY A 177 1.58 -7.40 -17.40
N THR A 178 2.60 -8.22 -17.56
CA THR A 178 2.50 -9.55 -18.19
C THR A 178 2.65 -10.67 -17.19
N HIS A 179 3.26 -10.40 -16.03
CA HIS A 179 3.55 -11.37 -15.00
C HIS A 179 2.75 -11.10 -13.71
N ALA A 180 2.60 -12.13 -12.91
CA ALA A 180 1.97 -12.03 -11.60
C ALA A 180 2.53 -13.09 -10.66
N ALA A 181 2.82 -12.71 -9.42
CA ALA A 181 3.16 -13.61 -8.34
C ALA A 181 1.94 -13.95 -7.49
N ALA A 182 1.74 -15.22 -7.23
CA ALA A 182 0.86 -15.68 -6.18
C ALA A 182 1.67 -15.89 -4.90
N THR A 183 1.14 -15.46 -3.76
CA THR A 183 1.84 -15.46 -2.48
C THR A 183 1.02 -16.14 -1.41
N LEU A 184 1.64 -17.07 -0.68
CA LEU A 184 1.13 -17.62 0.57
C LEU A 184 1.99 -17.10 1.72
N TYR A 185 1.39 -16.76 2.85
CA TYR A 185 2.13 -16.33 4.03
C TYR A 185 1.43 -16.69 5.32
N SER A 186 2.21 -16.75 6.39
CA SER A 186 1.72 -16.89 7.76
C SER A 186 2.67 -16.17 8.72
N TYR A 187 2.28 -16.09 9.99
CA TYR A 187 3.09 -15.46 11.04
C TYR A 187 3.66 -16.53 11.95
N TRP A 188 4.90 -16.30 12.38
CA TRP A 188 5.67 -17.25 13.15
C TRP A 188 6.39 -16.58 14.32
N SER A 189 6.52 -17.28 15.45
CA SER A 189 7.44 -16.91 16.53
C SER A 189 8.75 -17.71 16.40
N GLY A 190 9.86 -17.12 16.89
CA GLY A 190 11.15 -17.80 16.95
C GLY A 190 11.99 -17.78 15.66
N VAL A 191 11.62 -16.96 14.66
CA VAL A 191 12.33 -16.88 13.36
C VAL A 191 12.91 -15.50 13.01
N TRP A 192 12.93 -14.58 13.95
CA TRP A 192 13.42 -13.22 13.67
C TRP A 192 14.96 -13.15 13.55
N GLU A 193 15.44 -12.39 12.56
CA GLU A 193 16.86 -12.20 12.24
C GLU A 193 17.32 -10.72 12.24
N GLY A 194 16.49 -9.80 12.71
CA GLY A 194 16.84 -8.37 12.78
C GLY A 194 16.79 -7.62 11.45
N ALA A 195 16.53 -8.29 10.34
CA ALA A 195 16.49 -7.73 8.99
C ALA A 195 15.22 -8.15 8.23
N TYR A 196 14.85 -7.42 7.18
CA TYR A 196 14.07 -8.01 6.12
C TYR A 196 14.96 -8.98 5.35
N ARG A 197 14.45 -10.16 4.99
CA ARG A 197 15.16 -11.13 4.18
C ARG A 197 14.33 -11.57 2.99
N TRP A 198 14.94 -11.57 1.81
CA TRP A 198 14.39 -12.14 0.59
C TRP A 198 15.36 -13.18 0.01
N VAL A 199 14.82 -14.32 -0.32
CA VAL A 199 15.53 -15.43 -0.97
C VAL A 199 14.88 -15.63 -2.34
N PHE A 200 15.66 -15.48 -3.38
CA PHE A 200 15.22 -15.69 -4.76
C PHE A 200 15.81 -16.98 -5.29
N ARG A 201 14.96 -17.80 -5.92
CA ARG A 201 15.33 -19.06 -6.57
C ARG A 201 14.57 -19.15 -7.90
N PRO A 202 15.06 -19.94 -8.88
CA PRO A 202 14.29 -20.23 -10.08
C PRO A 202 12.90 -20.73 -9.74
N GLY A 203 11.87 -20.07 -10.25
CA GLY A 203 10.48 -20.46 -10.04
C GLY A 203 9.82 -20.02 -8.73
N GLY A 204 10.53 -19.27 -7.85
CA GLY A 204 9.89 -18.76 -6.62
C GLY A 204 10.77 -17.86 -5.76
N SER A 205 10.17 -17.26 -4.76
CA SER A 205 10.88 -16.49 -3.73
C SER A 205 10.27 -16.73 -2.36
N VAL A 206 11.07 -16.56 -1.33
CA VAL A 206 10.67 -16.65 0.07
C VAL A 206 11.18 -15.43 0.81
N GLY A 207 10.46 -14.98 1.81
CA GLY A 207 10.99 -13.91 2.66
C GLY A 207 10.47 -13.95 4.08
N THR A 208 11.23 -13.27 4.94
CA THR A 208 10.91 -13.06 6.35
C THR A 208 10.87 -11.58 6.66
N ILE A 209 9.77 -11.13 7.26
CA ILE A 209 9.52 -9.71 7.58
C ILE A 209 9.06 -9.65 9.03
N PRO A 210 9.92 -9.16 9.96
CA PRO A 210 9.51 -8.95 11.35
C PRO A 210 8.40 -7.92 11.43
N THR A 211 7.35 -8.25 12.19
CA THR A 211 6.16 -7.42 12.36
C THR A 211 5.66 -7.50 13.82
N ASN A 212 4.60 -6.78 14.15
CA ASN A 212 4.00 -6.85 15.48
C ASN A 212 3.58 -8.29 15.82
N GLY A 213 4.06 -8.79 16.95
CA GLY A 213 3.71 -10.10 17.48
C GLY A 213 4.38 -11.30 16.81
N GLY A 214 5.30 -11.11 15.84
CA GLY A 214 5.99 -12.22 15.21
C GLY A 214 6.70 -11.84 13.91
N THR A 215 6.97 -12.84 13.08
CA THR A 215 7.58 -12.68 11.76
C THR A 215 6.62 -13.16 10.67
N CYS A 216 6.28 -12.32 9.72
CA CYS A 216 5.60 -12.73 8.50
C CYS A 216 6.60 -13.51 7.64
N VAL A 217 6.28 -14.77 7.36
CA VAL A 217 7.03 -15.63 6.44
C VAL A 217 6.17 -15.88 5.23
N PHE A 218 6.66 -15.52 4.06
CA PHE A 218 5.94 -15.69 2.80
C PHE A 218 6.70 -16.55 1.80
N VAL A 219 5.96 -17.19 0.90
CA VAL A 219 6.48 -17.82 -0.31
C VAL A 219 5.66 -17.36 -1.51
N SER A 220 6.34 -16.99 -2.57
CA SER A 220 5.73 -16.52 -3.82
C SER A 220 6.19 -17.38 -4.98
N ILE A 221 5.25 -17.68 -5.89
CA ILE A 221 5.44 -18.46 -7.13
C ILE A 221 4.73 -17.77 -8.28
N PRO A 222 5.02 -18.11 -9.56
CA PRO A 222 4.21 -17.64 -10.68
C PRO A 222 2.72 -17.94 -10.47
N ALA A 223 1.86 -16.95 -10.67
CA ALA A 223 0.41 -17.09 -10.45
C ALA A 223 -0.22 -18.22 -11.28
N ALA A 224 0.34 -18.54 -12.45
CA ALA A 224 -0.12 -19.65 -13.29
C ALA A 224 -0.05 -21.02 -12.58
N ARG A 225 0.91 -21.20 -11.67
CA ARG A 225 1.07 -22.44 -10.88
C ARG A 225 0.12 -22.54 -9.69
N PHE A 226 -0.49 -21.41 -9.25
CA PHE A 226 -1.15 -21.31 -7.95
C PHE A 226 -2.30 -22.29 -7.77
N ARG A 227 -3.22 -22.37 -8.73
CA ARG A 227 -4.42 -23.20 -8.63
C ARG A 227 -4.10 -24.70 -8.44
N GLU A 228 -3.12 -25.19 -9.21
CA GLU A 228 -2.68 -26.58 -9.15
C GLU A 228 -1.94 -26.88 -7.84
N THR A 229 -1.13 -25.93 -7.39
CA THR A 229 -0.31 -26.07 -6.19
C THR A 229 -1.14 -26.09 -4.91
N VAL A 230 -2.16 -25.23 -4.81
CA VAL A 230 -2.95 -25.07 -3.57
C VAL A 230 -4.05 -26.13 -3.45
N ARG A 231 -4.81 -26.43 -4.49
CA ARG A 231 -5.87 -27.48 -4.58
C ARG A 231 -6.70 -27.67 -3.29
N GLY A 232 -7.09 -26.57 -2.64
CA GLY A 232 -7.90 -26.61 -1.41
C GLY A 232 -7.13 -26.85 -0.11
N ASP A 233 -5.79 -27.08 -0.17
CA ASP A 233 -4.90 -27.21 0.98
C ASP A 233 -3.83 -26.11 0.96
N ALA A 234 -4.19 -24.92 1.41
CA ALA A 234 -3.26 -23.79 1.48
C ALA A 234 -2.11 -24.03 2.49
N GLY A 235 -2.40 -24.70 3.61
CA GLY A 235 -1.41 -24.97 4.66
C GLY A 235 -0.34 -25.95 4.19
N GLY A 236 -0.73 -27.08 3.62
CA GLY A 236 0.20 -28.06 3.06
C GLY A 236 0.97 -27.52 1.86
N ALA A 237 0.30 -26.76 0.97
CA ALA A 237 0.94 -26.08 -0.16
C ALA A 237 2.03 -25.12 0.31
N TYR A 238 1.73 -24.29 1.30
CA TYR A 238 2.67 -23.33 1.89
C TYR A 238 3.94 -24.03 2.40
N ARG A 239 3.80 -25.12 3.18
CA ARG A 239 4.94 -25.86 3.71
C ARG A 239 5.75 -26.55 2.61
N ARG A 240 5.09 -27.13 1.60
CA ARG A 240 5.77 -27.74 0.45
C ARG A 240 6.58 -26.71 -0.34
N LEU A 241 5.97 -25.56 -0.66
CA LEU A 241 6.64 -24.49 -1.40
C LEU A 241 7.81 -23.88 -0.63
N LEU A 242 7.69 -23.67 0.68
CA LEU A 242 8.81 -23.22 1.51
C LEU A 242 9.97 -24.20 1.41
N ARG A 243 9.72 -25.50 1.51
CA ARG A 243 10.76 -26.53 1.41
C ARG A 243 11.34 -26.65 0.00
N GLU A 244 10.53 -26.42 -1.04
CA GLU A 244 11.01 -26.38 -2.44
C GLU A 244 11.95 -25.19 -2.68
N VAL A 245 11.57 -23.98 -2.21
CA VAL A 245 12.28 -22.74 -2.53
C VAL A 245 13.43 -22.46 -1.56
N CYS A 246 13.26 -22.74 -0.27
CA CYS A 246 14.24 -22.46 0.77
C CYS A 246 14.20 -23.53 1.89
N PRO A 247 14.82 -24.71 1.66
CA PRO A 247 14.83 -25.81 2.62
C PRO A 247 15.33 -25.40 4.01
N GLU A 248 16.35 -24.53 4.07
CA GLU A 248 16.97 -24.09 5.33
C GLU A 248 16.00 -23.27 6.20
N LEU A 249 15.14 -22.45 5.56
CA LEU A 249 14.09 -21.76 6.29
C LEU A 249 12.97 -22.72 6.72
N ALA A 250 12.60 -23.67 5.86
CA ALA A 250 11.59 -24.68 6.20
C ALA A 250 12.02 -25.51 7.42
N ASP A 251 13.28 -25.94 7.50
CA ASP A 251 13.83 -26.67 8.65
C ASP A 251 13.82 -25.82 9.93
N ARG A 252 14.10 -24.54 9.85
CA ARG A 252 13.97 -23.61 10.98
C ARG A 252 12.53 -23.45 11.47
N LEU A 253 11.57 -23.47 10.56
CA LEU A 253 10.14 -23.40 10.90
C LEU A 253 9.62 -24.67 11.58
N ASP A 254 10.26 -25.81 11.40
CA ASP A 254 9.92 -27.05 12.11
C ASP A 254 10.14 -26.92 13.63
N GLY A 255 11.04 -26.03 14.07
CA GLY A 255 11.29 -25.69 15.49
C GLY A 255 10.55 -24.44 15.99
N ALA A 256 9.78 -23.76 15.13
CA ALA A 256 9.10 -22.52 15.41
C ALA A 256 7.57 -22.73 15.60
N THR A 257 6.88 -21.73 16.17
CA THR A 257 5.43 -21.80 16.36
C THR A 257 4.73 -20.96 15.30
N GLN A 258 3.85 -21.57 14.52
CA GLN A 258 2.93 -20.88 13.61
C GLN A 258 1.81 -20.20 14.41
N LEU A 259 1.68 -18.90 14.27
CA LEU A 259 0.77 -18.08 15.07
C LEU A 259 -0.62 -17.92 14.45
N GLU A 260 -0.70 -17.98 13.12
CA GLU A 260 -1.95 -17.81 12.37
C GLU A 260 -2.05 -18.84 11.24
N THR A 261 -3.28 -19.03 10.73
CA THR A 261 -3.51 -19.82 9.52
C THR A 261 -2.85 -19.17 8.30
N VAL A 262 -2.66 -19.94 7.24
CA VAL A 262 -2.05 -19.45 6.01
C VAL A 262 -3.02 -18.53 5.28
N HIS A 263 -2.53 -17.36 4.92
CA HIS A 263 -3.19 -16.39 4.06
C HIS A 263 -2.68 -16.53 2.63
N GLY A 264 -3.50 -16.20 1.63
CA GLY A 264 -3.10 -16.36 0.24
C GLY A 264 -3.62 -15.26 -0.67
N PHE A 265 -2.77 -14.85 -1.60
CA PHE A 265 -3.09 -13.99 -2.74
C PHE A 265 -2.77 -14.77 -4.03
N GLY A 266 -3.77 -14.95 -4.90
CA GLY A 266 -3.62 -15.75 -6.12
C GLY A 266 -2.90 -15.07 -7.27
N GLY A 267 -2.45 -13.82 -7.08
CA GLY A 267 -1.78 -13.02 -8.09
C GLY A 267 -2.76 -12.24 -8.99
N HIS A 268 -2.29 -11.12 -9.49
CA HIS A 268 -2.96 -10.29 -10.49
C HIS A 268 -1.90 -9.52 -11.28
N PRO A 269 -1.95 -9.49 -12.61
CA PRO A 269 -1.04 -8.66 -13.40
C PRO A 269 -1.12 -7.19 -12.99
N GLY A 270 0.02 -6.53 -12.89
CA GLY A 270 0.10 -5.13 -12.56
C GLY A 270 -0.59 -4.24 -13.60
N PHE A 271 -0.94 -3.01 -13.20
CA PHE A 271 -1.46 -1.98 -14.11
C PHE A 271 -1.16 -0.58 -13.60
N ILE A 272 -1.07 0.36 -14.54
CA ILE A 272 -1.15 1.80 -14.28
C ILE A 272 -2.35 2.31 -15.06
N LYS A 273 -3.32 2.92 -14.39
CA LYS A 273 -4.51 3.52 -14.99
C LYS A 273 -4.39 5.03 -15.02
N ARG A 274 -5.19 5.66 -15.88
CA ARG A 274 -5.47 7.07 -15.77
C ARG A 274 -5.94 7.39 -14.35
N SER A 275 -5.38 8.43 -13.74
CA SER A 275 -5.53 8.68 -12.30
C SER A 275 -6.40 9.87 -11.98
N THR A 276 -6.73 10.69 -12.96
CA THR A 276 -7.54 11.91 -12.77
C THR A 276 -8.51 12.12 -13.92
N GLY A 277 -9.55 12.90 -13.63
CA GLY A 277 -10.52 13.38 -14.59
C GLY A 277 -11.47 14.39 -13.96
N PRO A 278 -12.46 14.89 -14.71
CA PRO A 278 -13.39 15.90 -14.20
C PRO A 278 -14.13 15.42 -12.94
N GLY A 279 -13.77 15.99 -11.79
CA GLY A 279 -14.39 15.68 -10.49
C GLY A 279 -13.96 14.37 -9.83
N TRP A 280 -12.89 13.70 -10.29
CA TRP A 280 -12.42 12.47 -9.69
C TRP A 280 -10.91 12.29 -9.74
N ALA A 281 -10.38 11.47 -8.80
CA ALA A 281 -9.02 10.98 -8.80
C ALA A 281 -8.95 9.54 -8.26
N LEU A 282 -7.83 8.85 -8.56
CA LEU A 282 -7.49 7.53 -8.00
C LEU A 282 -6.17 7.61 -7.23
N VAL A 283 -6.10 6.87 -6.11
CA VAL A 283 -4.91 6.78 -5.26
C VAL A 283 -4.62 5.32 -4.89
N GLY A 284 -3.34 4.96 -4.77
CA GLY A 284 -2.90 3.59 -4.47
C GLY A 284 -3.38 2.59 -5.52
N ASP A 285 -3.66 1.35 -5.09
CA ASP A 285 -3.99 0.22 -5.98
C ASP A 285 -5.25 0.43 -6.84
N ALA A 286 -6.10 1.39 -6.53
CA ALA A 286 -7.25 1.72 -7.36
C ALA A 286 -6.83 2.23 -8.75
N GLY A 287 -5.70 2.92 -8.83
CA GLY A 287 -5.15 3.47 -10.07
C GLY A 287 -3.76 2.94 -10.44
N TYR A 288 -3.01 2.38 -9.49
CA TYR A 288 -1.69 1.81 -9.73
C TYR A 288 -1.45 0.61 -8.84
N PHE A 289 -1.53 -0.55 -9.43
CA PHE A 289 -1.16 -1.82 -8.78
C PHE A 289 0.07 -2.39 -9.48
N LYS A 290 1.08 -2.74 -8.71
CA LYS A 290 2.19 -3.57 -9.16
C LYS A 290 2.30 -4.81 -8.27
N ASP A 291 2.93 -5.84 -8.81
CA ASP A 291 3.10 -7.12 -8.12
C ASP A 291 3.75 -6.93 -6.72
N PRO A 292 3.33 -7.65 -5.69
CA PRO A 292 3.87 -7.54 -4.34
C PRO A 292 5.32 -8.03 -4.20
N ALA A 293 5.93 -8.64 -5.23
CA ALA A 293 7.29 -9.18 -5.20
C ALA A 293 8.37 -8.19 -4.72
N THR A 294 8.14 -6.88 -4.88
CA THR A 294 9.06 -5.83 -4.44
C THR A 294 8.63 -5.11 -3.16
N ALA A 295 7.54 -5.55 -2.51
CA ALA A 295 7.03 -5.01 -1.24
C ALA A 295 6.91 -3.47 -1.19
N HIS A 296 6.51 -2.82 -2.29
CA HIS A 296 6.51 -1.35 -2.40
C HIS A 296 5.11 -0.72 -2.47
N GLY A 297 4.02 -1.51 -2.48
CA GLY A 297 2.65 -1.01 -2.70
C GLY A 297 2.16 0.01 -1.68
N ILE A 298 2.50 -0.13 -0.38
CA ILE A 298 2.13 0.86 0.65
C ILE A 298 2.94 2.15 0.44
N THR A 299 4.20 2.05 0.03
CA THR A 299 5.02 3.22 -0.29
C THR A 299 4.43 4.01 -1.45
N ASP A 300 4.00 3.33 -2.51
CA ASP A 300 3.29 3.95 -3.63
C ASP A 300 1.99 4.65 -3.17
N ALA A 301 1.22 3.99 -2.31
CA ALA A 301 -0.02 4.54 -1.79
C ALA A 301 0.20 5.84 -0.99
N PHE A 302 1.26 5.91 -0.19
CA PHE A 302 1.60 7.10 0.58
C PHE A 302 2.18 8.22 -0.28
N ARG A 303 3.01 7.89 -1.27
CA ARG A 303 3.44 8.85 -2.29
C ARG A 303 2.26 9.46 -3.02
N ASP A 304 1.35 8.61 -3.49
CA ASP A 304 0.15 9.04 -4.21
C ASP A 304 -0.74 9.92 -3.33
N ALA A 305 -0.91 9.58 -2.05
CA ALA A 305 -1.69 10.37 -1.09
C ALA A 305 -1.10 11.80 -0.91
N GLU A 306 0.23 11.90 -0.73
CA GLU A 306 0.92 13.19 -0.59
C GLU A 306 0.78 14.05 -1.86
N LEU A 307 1.06 13.46 -3.02
CA LEU A 307 1.01 14.19 -4.29
C LEU A 307 -0.43 14.62 -4.65
N LEU A 308 -1.42 13.73 -4.42
CA LEU A 308 -2.82 14.04 -4.68
C LEU A 308 -3.33 15.12 -3.72
N ALA A 309 -3.02 15.04 -2.42
CA ALA A 309 -3.44 16.05 -1.46
C ALA A 309 -2.93 17.46 -1.87
N ARG A 310 -1.68 17.56 -2.32
CA ARG A 310 -1.12 18.83 -2.83
C ARG A 310 -1.87 19.34 -4.05
N ALA A 311 -2.18 18.48 -5.00
CA ALA A 311 -2.92 18.85 -6.20
C ALA A 311 -4.35 19.34 -5.88
N VAL A 312 -5.03 18.64 -4.96
CA VAL A 312 -6.38 19.01 -4.48
C VAL A 312 -6.36 20.38 -3.80
N LEU A 313 -5.40 20.61 -2.91
CA LEU A 313 -5.27 21.90 -2.19
C LEU A 313 -4.88 23.07 -3.12
N THR A 314 -4.16 22.80 -4.20
CA THR A 314 -3.91 23.81 -5.24
C THR A 314 -5.18 24.16 -6.02
N GLY A 315 -6.13 23.20 -6.17
CA GLY A 315 -7.47 23.45 -6.69
C GLY A 315 -7.56 23.70 -8.19
N THR A 316 -6.51 23.43 -8.98
CA THR A 316 -6.50 23.66 -10.43
C THR A 316 -6.43 22.35 -11.23
N THR A 317 -6.98 22.36 -12.44
CA THR A 317 -6.88 21.22 -13.37
C THR A 317 -5.42 20.91 -13.68
N ALA A 318 -4.58 21.92 -13.87
CA ALA A 318 -3.15 21.75 -14.11
C ALA A 318 -2.42 21.01 -12.96
N ALA A 319 -2.80 21.28 -11.70
CA ALA A 319 -2.23 20.58 -10.55
C ALA A 319 -2.64 19.10 -10.53
N MET A 320 -3.88 18.77 -10.92
CA MET A 320 -4.34 17.38 -11.05
C MET A 320 -3.64 16.65 -12.21
N GLU A 321 -3.42 17.30 -13.33
CA GLU A 321 -2.64 16.78 -14.45
C GLU A 321 -1.17 16.55 -14.04
N GLN A 322 -0.60 17.47 -13.27
CA GLN A 322 0.75 17.33 -12.74
C GLN A 322 0.87 16.17 -11.74
N TYR A 323 -0.15 15.94 -10.90
CA TYR A 323 -0.22 14.73 -10.05
C TYR A 323 -0.14 13.46 -10.89
N GLU A 324 -0.97 13.32 -11.93
CA GLU A 324 -0.97 12.16 -12.83
C GLU A 324 0.38 11.99 -13.52
N ALA A 325 0.96 13.06 -14.05
CA ALA A 325 2.25 13.04 -14.76
C ALA A 325 3.40 12.64 -13.82
N THR A 326 3.47 13.24 -12.62
CA THR A 326 4.52 12.93 -11.63
C THR A 326 4.41 11.49 -11.13
N ARG A 327 3.20 11.05 -10.83
CA ARG A 327 2.92 9.66 -10.45
C ARG A 327 3.36 8.68 -11.52
N LEU A 328 3.00 8.92 -12.77
CA LEU A 328 3.38 8.06 -13.91
C LEU A 328 4.89 8.00 -14.10
N ASP A 329 5.56 9.13 -14.01
CA ASP A 329 7.02 9.25 -14.15
C ASP A 329 7.77 8.45 -13.06
N LEU A 330 7.35 8.57 -11.78
CA LEU A 330 7.94 7.82 -10.67
C LEU A 330 7.60 6.32 -10.71
N SER A 331 6.43 5.96 -11.25
CA SER A 331 5.93 4.59 -11.21
C SER A 331 6.43 3.72 -12.36
N ARG A 332 6.62 4.27 -13.56
CA ARG A 332 6.82 3.50 -14.79
C ARG A 332 7.99 2.52 -14.71
N ARG A 333 9.15 2.99 -14.25
CA ARG A 333 10.33 2.12 -14.18
C ARG A 333 10.24 1.11 -13.04
N LEU A 334 9.74 1.52 -11.87
CA LEU A 334 9.45 0.60 -10.76
C LEU A 334 8.48 -0.51 -11.18
N PHE A 335 7.46 -0.17 -11.95
CA PHE A 335 6.50 -1.11 -12.51
C PHE A 335 7.16 -2.15 -13.42
N GLN A 336 7.95 -1.71 -14.40
CA GLN A 336 8.63 -2.58 -15.36
C GLN A 336 9.58 -3.56 -14.66
N ILE A 337 10.39 -3.05 -13.71
CA ILE A 337 11.31 -3.88 -12.93
C ILE A 337 10.54 -4.92 -12.12
N THR A 338 9.46 -4.52 -11.47
CA THR A 338 8.64 -5.44 -10.66
C THR A 338 7.96 -6.50 -11.52
N ASP A 339 7.44 -6.14 -12.70
CA ASP A 339 6.83 -7.09 -13.62
C ASP A 339 7.86 -8.14 -14.10
N GLU A 340 9.10 -7.72 -14.40
CA GLU A 340 10.17 -8.64 -14.79
C GLU A 340 10.57 -9.57 -13.61
N ILE A 341 10.70 -9.05 -12.40
CA ILE A 341 10.98 -9.87 -11.20
C ILE A 341 9.87 -10.90 -10.95
N ALA A 342 8.60 -10.52 -11.14
CA ALA A 342 7.44 -11.37 -10.95
C ALA A 342 7.32 -12.52 -11.98
N SER A 343 8.16 -12.54 -13.02
CA SER A 343 8.28 -13.68 -13.93
C SER A 343 8.88 -14.92 -13.27
N PHE A 344 9.76 -14.74 -12.26
CA PHE A 344 10.61 -15.77 -11.66
C PHE A 344 11.53 -16.51 -12.63
N GLU A 345 11.82 -15.92 -13.80
CA GLU A 345 12.65 -16.49 -14.85
C GLU A 345 14.03 -15.83 -14.98
N CYS A 346 14.28 -14.79 -14.18
CA CYS A 346 15.54 -14.06 -14.22
C CYS A 346 16.71 -14.88 -13.66
N SER A 347 17.87 -14.78 -14.30
CA SER A 347 19.11 -15.25 -13.69
C SER A 347 19.50 -14.42 -12.46
N ASP A 348 20.32 -14.97 -11.56
CA ASP A 348 20.78 -14.25 -10.36
C ASP A 348 21.44 -12.91 -10.70
N ALA A 349 22.28 -12.84 -11.73
CA ALA A 349 22.92 -11.62 -12.18
C ALA A 349 21.89 -10.57 -12.68
N ARG A 350 20.84 -11.04 -13.38
CA ARG A 350 19.75 -10.14 -13.83
C ARG A 350 18.93 -9.62 -12.66
N LEU A 351 18.57 -10.48 -11.70
CA LEU A 351 17.87 -10.10 -10.48
C LEU A 351 18.66 -9.06 -9.68
N GLN A 352 19.96 -9.25 -9.49
CA GLN A 352 20.83 -8.27 -8.82
C GLN A 352 20.86 -6.93 -9.57
N SER A 353 20.90 -6.95 -10.89
CA SER A 353 20.83 -5.72 -11.70
C SER A 353 19.48 -5.02 -11.50
N LEU A 354 18.37 -5.75 -11.57
CA LEU A 354 17.02 -5.23 -11.36
C LEU A 354 16.84 -4.64 -9.95
N HIS A 355 17.37 -5.28 -8.91
CA HIS A 355 17.31 -4.75 -7.56
C HIS A 355 18.14 -3.47 -7.38
N ARG A 356 19.31 -3.35 -8.03
CA ARG A 356 20.08 -2.09 -8.05
C ARG A 356 19.32 -0.98 -8.76
N GLU A 357 18.73 -1.27 -9.92
CA GLU A 357 17.89 -0.33 -10.66
C GLU A 357 16.67 0.11 -9.83
N PHE A 358 16.00 -0.86 -9.18
CA PHE A 358 14.85 -0.60 -8.28
C PHE A 358 15.24 0.31 -7.11
N SER A 359 16.38 0.03 -6.48
CA SER A 359 16.93 0.86 -5.40
C SER A 359 17.25 2.30 -5.86
N HIS A 360 17.72 2.46 -7.10
CA HIS A 360 17.95 3.78 -7.70
C HIS A 360 16.64 4.56 -7.86
N GLU A 361 15.60 3.93 -8.42
CA GLU A 361 14.28 4.57 -8.60
C GLU A 361 13.60 4.88 -7.25
N MET A 362 13.67 3.98 -6.27
CA MET A 362 13.20 4.27 -4.91
C MET A 362 13.94 5.48 -4.30
N SER A 363 15.25 5.60 -4.55
CA SER A 363 16.04 6.75 -4.08
C SER A 363 15.64 8.05 -4.77
N ARG A 364 15.23 8.00 -6.05
CA ARG A 364 14.68 9.14 -6.80
C ARG A 364 13.36 9.60 -6.19
N GLU A 365 12.46 8.66 -5.91
CA GLU A 365 11.18 8.91 -5.24
C GLU A 365 11.38 9.54 -3.85
N VAL A 366 12.26 8.97 -3.02
CA VAL A 366 12.56 9.48 -1.68
C VAL A 366 13.14 10.90 -1.73
N ARG A 367 14.03 11.20 -2.69
CA ARG A 367 14.56 12.58 -2.87
C ARG A 367 13.47 13.58 -3.18
N LEU A 368 12.53 13.21 -4.07
CA LEU A 368 11.37 14.07 -4.38
C LEU A 368 10.53 14.29 -3.12
N LEU A 369 10.12 13.21 -2.42
CA LEU A 369 9.28 13.32 -1.23
C LEU A 369 9.95 14.14 -0.12
N ALA A 370 11.26 14.00 0.07
CA ALA A 370 12.03 14.75 1.05
C ALA A 370 12.17 16.24 0.71
N SER A 371 12.10 16.60 -0.58
CA SER A 371 12.18 18.01 -1.03
C SER A 371 10.85 18.77 -0.93
N LEU A 372 9.73 18.05 -0.69
CA LEU A 372 8.43 18.69 -0.58
C LEU A 372 8.32 19.45 0.75
N GLU A 373 7.90 20.71 0.69
CA GLU A 373 7.57 21.48 1.88
C GLU A 373 6.42 20.81 2.67
N PRO A 374 6.32 20.99 4.00
CA PRO A 374 5.17 20.55 4.76
C PRO A 374 3.85 21.07 4.16
N LEU A 375 2.81 20.25 4.15
CA LEU A 375 1.48 20.74 3.77
C LEU A 375 0.98 21.77 4.79
N PRO A 376 0.18 22.78 4.35
CA PRO A 376 -0.42 23.75 5.26
C PRO A 376 -1.23 23.02 6.33
N CYS A 377 -0.97 23.36 7.58
CA CYS A 377 -1.82 22.97 8.71
C CYS A 377 -2.43 24.26 9.23
N PRO A 378 -3.74 24.49 9.11
CA PRO A 378 -4.36 25.65 9.74
C PRO A 378 -4.05 25.61 11.23
N SER A 379 -3.60 26.73 11.79
CA SER A 379 -3.44 26.86 13.24
C SER A 379 -4.73 26.43 13.92
N PRO A 380 -4.67 25.65 15.02
CA PRO A 380 -5.89 25.28 15.73
C PRO A 380 -6.69 26.53 16.04
N MET A 381 -7.93 26.59 15.55
CA MET A 381 -8.84 27.69 15.87
C MET A 381 -8.91 27.76 17.39
N ALA A 382 -8.38 28.83 17.97
CA ALA A 382 -8.54 29.16 19.37
C ALA A 382 -10.04 29.27 19.66
N GLY A 383 -10.65 28.24 20.21
CA GLY A 383 -12.04 28.28 20.64
C GLY A 383 -12.89 27.05 20.40
N THR A 384 -12.54 25.91 20.98
CA THR A 384 -13.56 24.94 21.37
C THR A 384 -13.75 25.03 22.88
N ARG A 385 -14.80 25.77 23.27
CA ARG A 385 -15.31 25.73 24.66
C ARG A 385 -15.70 24.27 24.92
N HIS A 386 -15.08 23.66 25.92
CA HIS A 386 -15.60 22.48 26.57
C HIS A 386 -17.03 22.80 27.03
N VAL A 387 -17.99 22.15 26.43
CA VAL A 387 -19.33 22.01 27.03
C VAL A 387 -19.22 20.81 27.95
N ALA A 388 -19.43 21.08 29.23
CA ALA A 388 -19.43 20.12 30.34
C ALA A 388 -20.58 19.10 30.17
#